data_0e73c40ac0b1b3ccd42c691d82b7f381
#
_entry.id   0e73c40ac0b1b3ccd42c691d82b7f381
#
_cell.length_a   1.000
_cell.length_b   1.000
_cell.length_c   1.000
_cell.angle_alpha   90.00
_cell.angle_beta   90.00
_cell.angle_gamma   90.00
#
_symmetry.space_group_name_H-M   'P 1'
#
loop_
_entity.id
_entity.type
_entity.pdbx_description
1 polymer ?
#
loop_
_entity_poly.entity_id
_entity_poly.type
_entity_poly.pdbx_seq_one_letter_code
_entity_poly.pdbx_strand_id
1 'polypeptide(L)'
;METDYGSRKNVLALFRLDGRRALVTGGNRGLGRVIAEALAQAGADVAIVSRTLSDCRATAEELAASTNRRVVGIAADVSQSSDVERLAAAVEIELGQVDILVNSAGLNVRGAAEELSESDWDAVISTNLKAPFLCGRVFGPRMCRRGWGRIINLGSILSVIALPGRAPYASSKAGVLNLTRVLALEWAAKGVTVNAICPGPFATDMNKQLLNDPAAYQAFVAKIPVGRWGELHEIAGAALFLASDAASYVTGSALFVDGGWTAQ
;
A
#
# COMPACT_ATOMS: atom_id res chain seq x y z
N MET A 1 -17.83 -33.57 -19.26
CA MET A 1 -17.97 -32.26 -18.63
C MET A 1 -17.58 -31.26 -19.69
N GLU A 2 -18.53 -30.69 -20.42
CA GLU A 2 -18.25 -29.50 -21.24
C GLU A 2 -17.91 -28.37 -20.29
N THR A 3 -16.67 -27.90 -20.33
CA THR A 3 -16.26 -26.67 -19.68
C THR A 3 -16.95 -25.54 -20.45
N ASP A 4 -18.08 -25.08 -19.90
CA ASP A 4 -18.65 -23.80 -20.28
C ASP A 4 -17.61 -22.72 -19.97
N TYR A 5 -16.87 -22.28 -20.99
CA TYR A 5 -16.05 -21.09 -20.95
C TYR A 5 -17.00 -19.88 -20.90
N GLY A 6 -17.74 -19.78 -19.78
CA GLY A 6 -18.77 -18.78 -19.50
C GLY A 6 -18.37 -17.41 -19.96
N SER A 7 -19.31 -16.61 -20.40
CA SER A 7 -19.23 -15.32 -21.08
C SER A 7 -17.88 -14.63 -20.94
N ARG A 8 -17.09 -14.56 -22.02
CA ARG A 8 -15.75 -13.96 -22.03
C ARG A 8 -15.84 -12.52 -21.52
N LYS A 9 -15.60 -12.32 -20.23
CA LYS A 9 -15.48 -10.97 -19.67
C LYS A 9 -14.33 -10.29 -20.39
N ASN A 10 -14.54 -9.08 -20.87
CA ASN A 10 -13.43 -8.27 -21.40
C ASN A 10 -12.39 -8.12 -20.30
N VAL A 11 -11.16 -8.57 -20.55
CA VAL A 11 -10.06 -8.55 -19.57
C VAL A 11 -9.80 -7.14 -19.05
N LEU A 12 -9.87 -6.13 -19.91
CA LEU A 12 -9.67 -4.75 -19.50
C LEU A 12 -10.77 -4.25 -18.54
N ALA A 13 -11.99 -4.77 -18.67
CA ALA A 13 -13.07 -4.44 -17.75
C ALA A 13 -12.84 -4.97 -16.33
N LEU A 14 -12.02 -6.03 -16.17
CA LEU A 14 -11.67 -6.54 -14.85
C LEU A 14 -10.82 -5.57 -14.03
N PHE A 15 -10.13 -4.61 -14.66
CA PHE A 15 -9.30 -3.60 -14.01
C PHE A 15 -10.08 -2.34 -13.63
N ARG A 16 -11.34 -2.21 -14.02
CA ARG A 16 -12.15 -1.05 -13.69
C ARG A 16 -12.61 -1.07 -12.23
N LEU A 17 -12.62 0.13 -11.63
CA LEU A 17 -12.99 0.34 -10.23
C LEU A 17 -14.22 1.27 -10.08
N ASP A 18 -15.04 1.37 -11.13
CA ASP A 18 -16.25 2.21 -11.10
C ASP A 18 -17.15 1.83 -9.92
N GLY A 19 -17.57 2.82 -9.15
CA GLY A 19 -18.39 2.65 -7.96
C GLY A 19 -17.66 2.08 -6.73
N ARG A 20 -16.35 1.79 -6.82
CA ARG A 20 -15.52 1.38 -5.69
C ARG A 20 -14.99 2.59 -4.92
N ARG A 21 -14.72 2.40 -3.64
CA ARG A 21 -14.19 3.41 -2.74
C ARG A 21 -12.90 2.91 -2.11
N ALA A 22 -11.83 3.66 -2.32
CA ALA A 22 -10.51 3.33 -1.83
C ALA A 22 -10.08 4.23 -0.68
N LEU A 23 -9.41 3.67 0.31
CA LEU A 23 -8.74 4.37 1.40
C LEU A 23 -7.23 4.11 1.27
N VAL A 24 -6.43 5.17 1.14
CA VAL A 24 -4.98 5.08 1.01
C VAL A 24 -4.30 5.81 2.16
N THR A 25 -3.70 5.06 3.09
CA THR A 25 -2.90 5.64 4.17
C THR A 25 -1.53 6.06 3.63
N GLY A 26 -1.02 7.23 4.04
CA GLY A 26 0.19 7.81 3.44
C GLY A 26 -0.02 8.23 1.97
N GLY A 27 -1.27 8.48 1.55
CA GLY A 27 -1.64 8.79 0.17
C GLY A 27 -1.32 10.22 -0.30
N ASN A 28 -0.78 11.06 0.57
CA ASN A 28 -0.45 12.46 0.26
C ASN A 28 0.88 12.65 -0.48
N ARG A 29 1.74 11.62 -0.57
CA ARG A 29 3.05 11.69 -1.24
C ARG A 29 3.59 10.31 -1.65
N GLY A 30 4.67 10.33 -2.45
CA GLY A 30 5.43 9.14 -2.82
C GLY A 30 4.58 8.04 -3.45
N LEU A 31 4.86 6.78 -3.12
CA LEU A 31 4.15 5.62 -3.69
C LEU A 31 2.65 5.64 -3.35
N GLY A 32 2.29 6.07 -2.12
CA GLY A 32 0.89 6.15 -1.71
C GLY A 32 0.07 7.09 -2.60
N ARG A 33 0.63 8.26 -2.96
CA ARG A 33 -0.02 9.23 -3.86
C ARG A 33 -0.22 8.64 -5.26
N VAL A 34 0.81 8.02 -5.82
CA VAL A 34 0.73 7.40 -7.15
C VAL A 34 -0.30 6.26 -7.18
N ILE A 35 -0.36 5.47 -6.11
CA ILE A 35 -1.39 4.44 -5.97
C ILE A 35 -2.79 5.07 -5.88
N ALA A 36 -2.97 6.11 -5.07
CA ALA A 36 -4.25 6.81 -4.96
C ALA A 36 -4.71 7.36 -6.32
N GLU A 37 -3.80 7.97 -7.05
CA GLU A 37 -4.05 8.47 -8.40
C GLU A 37 -4.46 7.36 -9.38
N ALA A 38 -3.72 6.25 -9.41
CA ALA A 38 -4.04 5.10 -10.27
C ALA A 38 -5.41 4.50 -9.99
N LEU A 39 -5.79 4.39 -8.70
CA LEU A 39 -7.12 3.90 -8.32
C LEU A 39 -8.22 4.88 -8.76
N ALA A 40 -7.99 6.19 -8.64
CA ALA A 40 -8.92 7.22 -9.11
C ALA A 40 -9.04 7.20 -10.66
N GLN A 41 -7.94 7.11 -11.40
CA GLN A 41 -7.94 6.97 -12.86
C GLN A 41 -8.69 5.72 -13.33
N ALA A 42 -8.67 4.64 -12.53
CA ALA A 42 -9.41 3.42 -12.83
C ALA A 42 -10.91 3.49 -12.47
N GLY A 43 -11.38 4.59 -11.88
CA GLY A 43 -12.79 4.86 -11.60
C GLY A 43 -13.19 4.85 -10.13
N ALA A 44 -12.27 4.63 -9.19
CA ALA A 44 -12.58 4.66 -7.77
C ALA A 44 -12.73 6.09 -7.22
N ASP A 45 -13.59 6.27 -6.22
CA ASP A 45 -13.51 7.43 -5.33
C ASP A 45 -12.48 7.15 -4.23
N VAL A 46 -11.69 8.13 -3.80
CA VAL A 46 -10.50 7.89 -2.98
C VAL A 46 -10.47 8.78 -1.73
N ALA A 47 -10.22 8.19 -0.57
CA ALA A 47 -9.81 8.90 0.63
C ALA A 47 -8.30 8.84 0.81
N ILE A 48 -7.64 9.98 0.93
CA ILE A 48 -6.22 10.12 1.21
C ILE A 48 -6.04 10.44 2.69
N VAL A 49 -5.19 9.68 3.36
CA VAL A 49 -4.97 9.83 4.80
C VAL A 49 -3.50 10.04 5.12
N SER A 50 -3.23 11.07 5.89
CA SER A 50 -1.96 11.29 6.58
C SER A 50 -2.19 12.08 7.88
N ARG A 51 -1.13 12.39 8.61
CA ARG A 51 -1.22 13.17 9.86
C ARG A 51 -1.51 14.66 9.61
N THR A 52 -1.16 15.18 8.44
CA THR A 52 -1.30 16.60 8.09
C THR A 52 -2.52 16.80 7.18
N LEU A 53 -3.55 17.46 7.69
CA LEU A 53 -4.79 17.68 6.93
C LEU A 53 -4.59 18.55 5.68
N SER A 54 -3.78 19.60 5.79
CA SER A 54 -3.49 20.49 4.65
C SER A 54 -2.87 19.74 3.48
N ASP A 55 -1.90 18.84 3.74
CA ASP A 55 -1.26 18.04 2.71
C ASP A 55 -2.24 17.05 2.06
N CYS A 56 -3.11 16.44 2.88
CA CYS A 56 -4.14 15.54 2.37
C CYS A 56 -5.13 16.26 1.46
N ARG A 57 -5.58 17.47 1.87
CA ARG A 57 -6.53 18.27 1.08
C ARG A 57 -5.92 18.76 -0.23
N ALA A 58 -4.72 19.31 -0.18
CA ALA A 58 -4.04 19.77 -1.41
C ALA A 58 -3.88 18.62 -2.42
N THR A 59 -3.40 17.46 -1.97
CA THR A 59 -3.28 16.29 -2.85
C THR A 59 -4.65 15.81 -3.34
N ALA A 60 -5.68 15.83 -2.50
CA ALA A 60 -7.03 15.40 -2.89
C ALA A 60 -7.62 16.32 -3.96
N GLU A 61 -7.45 17.64 -3.84
CA GLU A 61 -7.88 18.64 -4.85
C GLU A 61 -7.19 18.42 -6.19
N GLU A 62 -5.85 18.22 -6.19
CA GLU A 62 -5.09 17.94 -7.40
C GLU A 62 -5.56 16.65 -8.10
N LEU A 63 -5.74 15.56 -7.33
CA LEU A 63 -6.18 14.29 -7.90
C LEU A 63 -7.64 14.33 -8.37
N ALA A 64 -8.52 15.02 -7.65
CA ALA A 64 -9.91 15.21 -8.08
C ALA A 64 -9.98 15.96 -9.42
N ALA A 65 -9.18 17.02 -9.57
CA ALA A 65 -9.11 17.79 -10.80
C ALA A 65 -8.57 16.99 -12.01
N SER A 66 -7.54 16.14 -11.78
CA SER A 66 -6.90 15.38 -12.86
C SER A 66 -7.68 14.11 -13.26
N THR A 67 -8.48 13.54 -12.36
CA THR A 67 -9.15 12.23 -12.60
C THR A 67 -10.67 12.35 -12.78
N ASN A 68 -11.24 13.51 -12.49
CA ASN A 68 -12.70 13.74 -12.44
C ASN A 68 -13.41 12.74 -11.49
N ARG A 69 -12.74 12.36 -10.38
CA ARG A 69 -13.29 11.48 -9.34
C ARG A 69 -13.42 12.24 -8.03
N ARG A 70 -14.28 11.74 -7.13
CA ARG A 70 -14.33 12.24 -5.76
C ARG A 70 -13.08 11.79 -5.01
N VAL A 71 -12.25 12.76 -4.62
CA VAL A 71 -11.07 12.50 -3.78
C VAL A 71 -11.17 13.39 -2.54
N VAL A 72 -11.00 12.81 -1.36
CA VAL A 72 -11.10 13.53 -0.08
C VAL A 72 -9.84 13.34 0.75
N GLY A 73 -9.44 14.39 1.48
CA GLY A 73 -8.28 14.37 2.37
C GLY A 73 -8.73 14.33 3.83
N ILE A 74 -8.26 13.35 4.60
CA ILE A 74 -8.61 13.16 6.01
C ILE A 74 -7.32 13.06 6.84
N ALA A 75 -7.29 13.74 8.00
CA ALA A 75 -6.17 13.63 8.94
C ALA A 75 -6.39 12.50 9.95
N ALA A 76 -5.41 11.60 10.07
CA ALA A 76 -5.38 10.58 11.12
C ALA A 76 -3.95 10.07 11.34
N ASP A 77 -3.62 9.74 12.59
CA ASP A 77 -2.46 8.92 12.90
C ASP A 77 -2.88 7.45 12.97
N VAL A 78 -2.63 6.72 11.89
CA VAL A 78 -3.03 5.31 11.78
C VAL A 78 -2.29 4.36 12.71
N SER A 79 -1.26 4.83 13.42
CA SER A 79 -0.60 4.08 14.51
C SER A 79 -1.42 4.05 15.81
N GLN A 80 -2.47 4.91 15.91
CA GLN A 80 -3.33 5.05 17.06
C GLN A 80 -4.72 4.42 16.80
N SER A 81 -5.12 3.48 17.65
CA SER A 81 -6.41 2.76 17.51
C SER A 81 -7.60 3.71 17.49
N SER A 82 -7.63 4.71 18.40
CA SER A 82 -8.71 5.69 18.45
C SER A 82 -8.83 6.54 17.18
N ASP A 83 -7.68 6.85 16.53
CA ASP A 83 -7.67 7.60 15.28
C ASP A 83 -8.20 6.76 14.12
N VAL A 84 -7.86 5.46 14.08
CA VAL A 84 -8.37 4.55 13.04
C VAL A 84 -9.90 4.38 13.16
N GLU A 85 -10.43 4.32 14.38
CA GLU A 85 -11.90 4.28 14.58
C GLU A 85 -12.59 5.58 14.12
N ARG A 86 -12.01 6.76 14.47
CA ARG A 86 -12.52 8.05 13.97
C ARG A 86 -12.40 8.19 12.47
N LEU A 87 -11.27 7.73 11.90
CA LEU A 87 -11.04 7.69 10.45
C LEU A 87 -12.14 6.88 9.75
N ALA A 88 -12.49 5.72 10.28
CA ALA A 88 -13.51 4.87 9.68
C ALA A 88 -14.88 5.56 9.63
N ALA A 89 -15.27 6.27 10.70
CA ALA A 89 -16.49 7.06 10.72
C ALA A 89 -16.43 8.24 9.74
N ALA A 90 -15.31 8.96 9.69
CA ALA A 90 -15.12 10.09 8.78
C ALA A 90 -15.18 9.67 7.30
N VAL A 91 -14.51 8.58 6.93
CA VAL A 91 -14.55 8.06 5.55
C VAL A 91 -15.98 7.61 5.19
N GLU A 92 -16.71 6.99 6.12
CA GLU A 92 -18.07 6.53 5.87
C GLU A 92 -19.03 7.69 5.59
N ILE A 93 -18.83 8.83 6.26
CA ILE A 93 -19.59 10.08 6.00
C ILE A 93 -19.20 10.66 4.64
N GLU A 94 -17.92 10.75 4.34
CA GLU A 94 -17.41 11.45 3.16
C GLU A 94 -17.56 10.63 1.86
N LEU A 95 -17.27 9.34 1.88
CA LEU A 95 -17.27 8.49 0.68
C LEU A 95 -18.24 7.31 0.78
N GLY A 96 -18.68 6.95 1.99
CA GLY A 96 -19.36 5.71 2.25
C GLY A 96 -18.41 4.56 2.59
N GLN A 97 -18.86 3.33 2.40
CA GLN A 97 -18.12 2.14 2.84
C GLN A 97 -16.87 1.88 2.00
N VAL A 98 -15.73 1.67 2.65
CA VAL A 98 -14.46 1.36 2.00
C VAL A 98 -14.47 -0.04 1.40
N ASP A 99 -14.16 -0.14 0.12
CA ASP A 99 -14.04 -1.39 -0.64
C ASP A 99 -12.57 -1.81 -0.80
N ILE A 100 -11.67 -0.84 -0.93
CA ILE A 100 -10.24 -1.04 -1.15
C ILE A 100 -9.47 -0.30 -0.05
N LEU A 101 -8.62 -1.04 0.68
CA LEU A 101 -7.72 -0.46 1.69
C LEU A 101 -6.27 -0.63 1.23
N VAL A 102 -5.54 0.48 1.11
CA VAL A 102 -4.11 0.48 0.84
C VAL A 102 -3.35 1.00 2.06
N ASN A 103 -2.64 0.12 2.73
CA ASN A 103 -1.77 0.46 3.86
C ASN A 103 -0.38 0.84 3.33
N SER A 104 -0.21 2.14 2.97
CA SER A 104 1.03 2.69 2.43
C SER A 104 1.78 3.63 3.39
N ALA A 105 1.17 4.02 4.51
CA ALA A 105 1.86 4.79 5.52
C ALA A 105 3.09 4.03 6.05
N GLY A 106 4.23 4.71 6.11
CA GLY A 106 5.46 4.09 6.57
C GLY A 106 6.56 5.10 6.85
N LEU A 107 7.49 4.69 7.69
CA LEU A 107 8.73 5.42 7.99
C LEU A 107 9.91 4.45 8.09
N ASN A 108 11.11 5.00 7.94
CA ASN A 108 12.35 4.24 8.00
C ASN A 108 13.38 5.04 8.83
N VAL A 109 13.74 4.53 9.99
CA VAL A 109 14.87 5.02 10.77
C VAL A 109 16.08 4.15 10.45
N ARG A 110 17.23 4.80 10.22
CA ARG A 110 18.48 4.16 9.79
C ARG A 110 19.54 4.34 10.85
N GLY A 111 20.28 3.29 11.15
CA GLY A 111 21.40 3.29 12.12
C GLY A 111 21.86 1.87 12.41
N ALA A 112 23.07 1.73 12.97
CA ALA A 112 23.54 0.46 13.51
C ALA A 112 22.62 0.01 14.64
N ALA A 113 22.44 -1.31 14.84
CA ALA A 113 21.44 -1.82 15.77
C ALA A 113 21.71 -1.36 17.23
N GLU A 114 22.97 -1.23 17.60
CA GLU A 114 23.44 -0.77 18.91
C GLU A 114 23.26 0.75 19.14
N GLU A 115 23.05 1.54 18.06
CA GLU A 115 22.86 2.99 18.11
C GLU A 115 21.39 3.40 18.09
N LEU A 116 20.49 2.49 17.66
CA LEU A 116 19.06 2.78 17.56
C LEU A 116 18.42 2.76 18.95
N SER A 117 17.65 3.79 19.25
CA SER A 117 16.88 3.84 20.50
C SER A 117 15.64 2.92 20.43
N GLU A 118 15.12 2.54 21.60
CA GLU A 118 13.85 1.84 21.72
C GLU A 118 12.70 2.65 21.07
N SER A 119 12.72 3.98 21.23
CA SER A 119 11.73 4.87 20.61
C SER A 119 11.79 4.87 19.10
N ASP A 120 12.98 4.73 18.47
CA ASP A 120 13.10 4.56 17.03
C ASP A 120 12.49 3.25 16.56
N TRP A 121 12.75 2.17 17.30
CA TRP A 121 12.14 0.88 17.05
C TRP A 121 10.61 0.95 17.12
N ASP A 122 10.07 1.48 18.21
CA ASP A 122 8.64 1.58 18.47
C ASP A 122 7.92 2.44 17.44
N ALA A 123 8.51 3.56 17.03
CA ALA A 123 7.97 4.43 16.01
C ALA A 123 7.83 3.70 14.66
N VAL A 124 8.86 2.93 14.26
CA VAL A 124 8.83 2.15 13.02
C VAL A 124 7.81 1.00 13.09
N ILE A 125 7.82 0.22 14.16
CA ILE A 125 6.89 -0.91 14.34
C ILE A 125 5.45 -0.40 14.41
N SER A 126 5.20 0.66 15.14
CA SER A 126 3.85 1.23 15.28
C SER A 126 3.30 1.73 13.94
N THR A 127 4.12 2.39 13.14
CA THR A 127 3.69 2.94 11.85
C THR A 127 3.62 1.87 10.76
N ASN A 128 4.65 1.00 10.66
CA ASN A 128 4.77 0.10 9.50
C ASN A 128 4.02 -1.23 9.67
N LEU A 129 3.84 -1.71 10.91
CA LEU A 129 3.26 -3.02 11.18
C LEU A 129 1.96 -2.94 11.98
N LYS A 130 1.95 -2.21 13.10
CA LYS A 130 0.74 -2.08 13.92
C LYS A 130 -0.37 -1.34 13.17
N ALA A 131 -0.06 -0.27 12.43
CA ALA A 131 -1.08 0.49 11.69
C ALA A 131 -1.81 -0.34 10.62
N PRO A 132 -1.14 -1.13 9.73
CA PRO A 132 -1.82 -2.07 8.85
C PRO A 132 -2.73 -3.06 9.57
N PHE A 133 -2.32 -3.57 10.74
CA PHE A 133 -3.15 -4.43 11.58
C PHE A 133 -4.40 -3.68 12.08
N LEU A 134 -4.24 -2.46 12.61
CA LEU A 134 -5.36 -1.66 13.13
C LEU A 134 -6.37 -1.32 12.02
N CYS A 135 -5.87 -0.89 10.86
CA CYS A 135 -6.73 -0.62 9.69
C CYS A 135 -7.43 -1.90 9.21
N GLY A 136 -6.69 -3.00 9.07
CA GLY A 136 -7.27 -4.30 8.71
C GLY A 136 -8.37 -4.74 9.67
N ARG A 137 -8.13 -4.62 10.98
CA ARG A 137 -9.10 -4.96 12.04
C ARG A 137 -10.39 -4.16 11.95
N VAL A 138 -10.34 -2.90 11.53
CA VAL A 138 -11.51 -2.03 11.44
C VAL A 138 -12.25 -2.20 10.10
N PHE A 139 -11.53 -2.22 8.99
CA PHE A 139 -12.13 -2.24 7.66
C PHE A 139 -12.41 -3.67 7.15
N GLY A 140 -11.57 -4.65 7.45
CA GLY A 140 -11.69 -6.03 6.98
C GLY A 140 -13.04 -6.68 7.33
N PRO A 141 -13.49 -6.67 8.60
CA PRO A 141 -14.81 -7.23 8.96
C PRO A 141 -15.99 -6.54 8.26
N ARG A 142 -15.87 -5.23 7.95
CA ARG A 142 -16.89 -4.49 7.19
C ARG A 142 -16.93 -4.98 5.74
N MET A 143 -15.77 -5.22 5.11
CA MET A 143 -15.67 -5.82 3.77
C MET A 143 -16.21 -7.26 3.76
N CYS A 144 -15.86 -8.08 4.75
CA CYS A 144 -16.34 -9.46 4.88
C CYS A 144 -17.87 -9.56 4.95
N ARG A 145 -18.54 -8.65 5.68
CA ARG A 145 -20.00 -8.61 5.74
C ARG A 145 -20.67 -8.32 4.39
N ARG A 146 -19.95 -7.64 3.48
CA ARG A 146 -20.44 -7.32 2.13
C ARG A 146 -20.04 -8.36 1.08
N GLY A 147 -19.19 -9.32 1.44
CA GLY A 147 -18.72 -10.37 0.53
C GLY A 147 -17.75 -9.86 -0.55
N TRP A 148 -17.16 -8.67 -0.38
CA TRP A 148 -16.16 -8.11 -1.29
C TRP A 148 -15.22 -7.15 -0.58
N GLY A 149 -13.93 -7.26 -0.85
CA GLY A 149 -12.90 -6.33 -0.36
C GLY A 149 -11.53 -6.63 -0.95
N ARG A 150 -10.70 -5.59 -0.98
CA ARG A 150 -9.29 -5.66 -1.39
C ARG A 150 -8.44 -4.93 -0.37
N ILE A 151 -7.48 -5.63 0.22
CA ILE A 151 -6.52 -5.04 1.16
C ILE A 151 -5.13 -5.22 0.58
N ILE A 152 -4.40 -4.11 0.43
CA ILE A 152 -3.05 -4.06 -0.12
C ILE A 152 -2.12 -3.46 0.92
N ASN A 153 -1.16 -4.24 1.38
CA ASN A 153 -0.15 -3.80 2.34
C ASN A 153 1.16 -3.47 1.61
N LEU A 154 1.76 -2.30 1.88
CA LEU A 154 3.08 -1.99 1.36
C LEU A 154 4.16 -2.70 2.19
N GLY A 155 4.69 -3.78 1.62
CA GLY A 155 5.91 -4.46 2.06
C GLY A 155 7.17 -3.70 1.59
N SER A 156 8.21 -4.46 1.28
CA SER A 156 9.49 -4.01 0.72
C SER A 156 10.26 -5.24 0.24
N ILE A 157 11.30 -5.07 -0.58
CA ILE A 157 12.32 -6.09 -0.76
C ILE A 157 12.91 -6.51 0.60
N LEU A 158 13.02 -5.58 1.57
CA LEU A 158 13.49 -5.86 2.93
C LEU A 158 12.50 -6.70 3.76
N SER A 159 11.40 -7.13 3.19
CA SER A 159 10.55 -8.17 3.80
C SER A 159 11.14 -9.57 3.67
N VAL A 160 12.06 -9.80 2.74
CA VAL A 160 12.65 -11.13 2.42
C VAL A 160 14.18 -11.12 2.35
N ILE A 161 14.80 -9.94 2.18
CA ILE A 161 16.24 -9.75 2.25
C ILE A 161 16.58 -8.77 3.37
N ALA A 162 17.84 -8.63 3.72
CA ALA A 162 18.31 -7.70 4.74
C ALA A 162 19.38 -6.75 4.20
N LEU A 163 19.44 -5.55 4.77
CA LEU A 163 20.53 -4.60 4.60
C LEU A 163 20.97 -4.10 5.98
N PRO A 164 22.26 -3.90 6.22
CA PRO A 164 22.75 -3.30 7.46
C PRO A 164 22.09 -1.93 7.73
N GLY A 165 21.91 -1.59 9.00
CA GLY A 165 21.32 -0.33 9.42
C GLY A 165 19.82 -0.21 9.15
N ARG A 166 19.10 -1.32 9.08
CA ARG A 166 17.65 -1.36 8.77
C ARG A 166 16.86 -2.24 9.72
N ALA A 167 17.34 -2.53 10.92
CA ALA A 167 16.75 -3.50 11.83
C ALA A 167 15.24 -3.29 12.05
N PRO A 168 14.74 -2.14 12.52
CA PRO A 168 13.30 -1.97 12.76
C PRO A 168 12.49 -2.00 11.45
N TYR A 169 13.01 -1.41 10.38
CA TYR A 169 12.31 -1.37 9.10
C TYR A 169 12.16 -2.77 8.48
N ALA A 170 13.25 -3.52 8.35
CA ALA A 170 13.22 -4.86 7.79
C ALA A 170 12.32 -5.79 8.62
N SER A 171 12.42 -5.75 9.96
CA SER A 171 11.56 -6.51 10.86
C SER A 171 10.08 -6.16 10.67
N SER A 172 9.74 -4.87 10.58
CA SER A 172 8.36 -4.43 10.34
C SER A 172 7.84 -4.92 9.00
N LYS A 173 8.65 -4.86 7.93
CA LYS A 173 8.24 -5.27 6.59
C LYS A 173 8.13 -6.78 6.43
N ALA A 174 8.97 -7.56 7.10
CA ALA A 174 8.80 -9.02 7.21
C ALA A 174 7.49 -9.37 7.96
N GLY A 175 7.21 -8.68 9.06
CA GLY A 175 5.96 -8.82 9.80
C GLY A 175 4.72 -8.53 8.96
N VAL A 176 4.77 -7.49 8.12
CA VAL A 176 3.67 -7.14 7.19
C VAL A 176 3.36 -8.28 6.22
N LEU A 177 4.36 -8.99 5.69
CA LEU A 177 4.10 -10.14 4.82
C LEU A 177 3.38 -11.27 5.54
N ASN A 178 3.78 -11.56 6.78
CA ASN A 178 3.11 -12.62 7.52
C ASN A 178 1.71 -12.21 7.98
N LEU A 179 1.52 -10.95 8.40
CA LEU A 179 0.19 -10.38 8.66
C LEU A 179 -0.71 -10.50 7.43
N THR A 180 -0.19 -10.18 6.24
CA THR A 180 -0.92 -10.32 4.97
C THR A 180 -1.42 -11.74 4.76
N ARG A 181 -0.59 -12.75 5.00
CA ARG A 181 -0.95 -14.18 4.87
C ARG A 181 -2.03 -14.59 5.85
N VAL A 182 -1.90 -14.20 7.13
CA VAL A 182 -2.88 -14.53 8.15
C VAL A 182 -4.25 -13.96 7.81
N LEU A 183 -4.31 -12.65 7.50
CA LEU A 183 -5.57 -11.99 7.15
C LEU A 183 -6.19 -12.54 5.86
N ALA A 184 -5.35 -12.94 4.90
CA ALA A 184 -5.81 -13.60 3.67
C ALA A 184 -6.53 -14.90 3.97
N LEU A 185 -5.96 -15.76 4.82
CA LEU A 185 -6.57 -17.03 5.22
C LEU A 185 -7.88 -16.84 5.99
N GLU A 186 -7.96 -15.84 6.86
CA GLU A 186 -9.16 -15.57 7.67
C GLU A 186 -10.33 -15.02 6.85
N TRP A 187 -10.06 -14.33 5.72
CA TRP A 187 -11.07 -13.56 5.01
C TRP A 187 -11.34 -14.01 3.57
N ALA A 188 -10.52 -14.89 3.01
CA ALA A 188 -10.68 -15.39 1.62
C ALA A 188 -12.07 -15.96 1.36
N ALA A 189 -12.58 -16.85 2.25
CA ALA A 189 -13.91 -17.44 2.12
C ALA A 189 -15.06 -16.42 2.27
N LYS A 190 -14.74 -15.19 2.71
CA LYS A 190 -15.68 -14.08 2.88
C LYS A 190 -15.57 -13.05 1.74
N GLY A 191 -14.90 -13.41 0.63
CA GLY A 191 -14.77 -12.57 -0.57
C GLY A 191 -13.76 -11.41 -0.46
N VAL A 192 -12.88 -11.43 0.54
CA VAL A 192 -11.84 -10.41 0.74
C VAL A 192 -10.47 -10.98 0.42
N THR A 193 -9.74 -10.32 -0.48
CA THR A 193 -8.34 -10.66 -0.73
C THR A 193 -7.40 -9.71 0.02
N VAL A 194 -6.31 -10.25 0.55
CA VAL A 194 -5.28 -9.48 1.24
C VAL A 194 -3.93 -9.83 0.63
N ASN A 195 -3.26 -8.83 0.05
CA ASN A 195 -1.99 -9.02 -0.64
C ASN A 195 -0.97 -7.95 -0.23
N ALA A 196 0.29 -8.18 -0.52
CA ALA A 196 1.34 -7.20 -0.33
C ALA A 196 1.98 -6.81 -1.66
N ILE A 197 2.32 -5.53 -1.81
CA ILE A 197 3.26 -5.05 -2.83
C ILE A 197 4.60 -4.84 -2.13
N CYS A 198 5.67 -5.37 -2.71
CA CYS A 198 7.02 -5.28 -2.18
C CYS A 198 7.92 -4.47 -3.13
N PRO A 199 7.96 -3.13 -2.97
CA PRO A 199 8.79 -2.30 -3.82
C PRO A 199 10.29 -2.52 -3.56
N GLY A 200 11.07 -2.43 -4.64
CA GLY A 200 12.51 -2.18 -4.61
C GLY A 200 12.84 -0.71 -4.36
N PRO A 201 14.01 -0.24 -4.78
CA PRO A 201 14.37 1.17 -4.73
C PRO A 201 13.54 2.00 -5.71
N PHE A 202 12.76 2.94 -5.19
CA PHE A 202 12.03 3.97 -5.92
C PHE A 202 12.50 5.35 -5.51
N ALA A 203 12.48 6.30 -6.45
CA ALA A 203 12.87 7.69 -6.22
C ALA A 203 11.80 8.46 -5.41
N THR A 204 11.76 8.21 -4.08
CA THR A 204 10.87 8.86 -3.13
C THR A 204 11.65 9.74 -2.16
N ASP A 205 10.97 10.65 -1.45
CA ASP A 205 11.57 11.46 -0.38
C ASP A 205 12.28 10.60 0.69
N MET A 206 11.77 9.41 0.98
CA MET A 206 12.39 8.46 1.92
C MET A 206 13.81 8.06 1.49
N ASN A 207 14.10 8.14 0.20
CA ASN A 207 15.38 7.74 -0.40
C ASN A 207 16.23 8.94 -0.87
N LYS A 208 15.78 10.17 -0.61
CA LYS A 208 16.44 11.39 -1.10
C LYS A 208 17.93 11.47 -0.75
N GLN A 209 18.33 11.02 0.44
CA GLN A 209 19.75 10.99 0.84
C GLN A 209 20.58 10.08 -0.07
N LEU A 210 20.06 8.90 -0.45
CA LEU A 210 20.74 7.98 -1.36
C LEU A 210 20.77 8.51 -2.79
N LEU A 211 19.73 9.21 -3.22
CA LEU A 211 19.65 9.82 -4.56
C LEU A 211 20.69 10.95 -4.72
N ASN A 212 21.00 11.65 -3.63
CA ASN A 212 21.98 12.76 -3.61
C ASN A 212 23.44 12.30 -3.40
N ASP A 213 23.69 11.00 -3.19
CA ASP A 213 25.00 10.40 -3.08
C ASP A 213 25.25 9.50 -4.31
N PRO A 214 26.05 9.95 -5.31
CA PRO A 214 26.30 9.18 -6.53
C PRO A 214 26.92 7.82 -6.29
N ALA A 215 27.81 7.68 -5.30
CA ALA A 215 28.46 6.41 -5.00
C ALA A 215 27.49 5.41 -4.38
N ALA A 216 26.69 5.87 -3.40
CA ALA A 216 25.63 5.07 -2.81
C ALA A 216 24.54 4.70 -3.84
N TYR A 217 24.15 5.65 -4.71
CA TYR A 217 23.22 5.39 -5.81
C TYR A 217 23.70 4.27 -6.71
N GLN A 218 24.95 4.36 -7.21
CA GLN A 218 25.54 3.33 -8.10
C GLN A 218 25.66 1.97 -7.41
N ALA A 219 26.03 1.95 -6.13
CA ALA A 219 26.07 0.70 -5.36
C ALA A 219 24.70 0.02 -5.21
N PHE A 220 23.61 0.80 -5.20
CA PHE A 220 22.26 0.26 -5.25
C PHE A 220 21.87 -0.20 -6.65
N VAL A 221 22.18 0.59 -7.69
CA VAL A 221 21.88 0.25 -9.08
C VAL A 221 22.57 -1.07 -9.48
N ALA A 222 23.81 -1.30 -9.03
CA ALA A 222 24.55 -2.53 -9.29
C ALA A 222 23.86 -3.81 -8.78
N LYS A 223 22.91 -3.67 -7.84
CA LYS A 223 22.12 -4.79 -7.29
C LYS A 223 20.78 -4.98 -8.00
N ILE A 224 20.44 -4.12 -8.96
CA ILE A 224 19.17 -4.16 -9.67
C ILE A 224 19.40 -4.70 -11.07
N PRO A 225 18.92 -5.91 -11.44
CA PRO A 225 19.13 -6.46 -12.78
C PRO A 225 18.66 -5.57 -13.93
N VAL A 226 17.58 -4.80 -13.72
CA VAL A 226 17.08 -3.80 -14.71
C VAL A 226 18.04 -2.60 -14.86
N GLY A 227 19.03 -2.42 -13.97
CA GLY A 227 20.09 -1.41 -14.08
C GLY A 227 19.67 0.02 -13.71
N ARG A 228 18.51 0.21 -13.10
CA ARG A 228 18.03 1.51 -12.64
C ARG A 228 17.05 1.40 -11.46
N TRP A 229 16.81 2.50 -10.79
CA TRP A 229 15.71 2.59 -9.82
C TRP A 229 14.35 2.63 -10.54
N GLY A 230 13.32 2.17 -9.83
CA GLY A 230 11.95 2.26 -10.28
C GLY A 230 11.46 3.72 -10.33
N GLU A 231 10.72 4.05 -11.37
CA GLU A 231 9.96 5.30 -11.46
C GLU A 231 8.64 5.16 -10.72
N LEU A 232 8.18 6.24 -10.07
CA LEU A 232 7.02 6.17 -9.17
C LEU A 232 5.78 5.58 -9.84
N HIS A 233 5.54 5.86 -11.12
CA HIS A 233 4.39 5.36 -11.86
C HIS A 233 4.41 3.83 -12.09
N GLU A 234 5.58 3.18 -12.01
CA GLU A 234 5.72 1.73 -12.24
C GLU A 234 5.07 0.88 -11.13
N ILE A 235 4.75 1.50 -9.96
CA ILE A 235 3.99 0.82 -8.91
C ILE A 235 2.49 0.78 -9.19
N ALA A 236 1.98 1.69 -10.04
CA ALA A 236 0.56 1.90 -10.28
C ALA A 236 -0.15 0.66 -10.83
N GLY A 237 0.45 0.00 -11.82
CA GLY A 237 -0.11 -1.20 -12.44
C GLY A 237 -0.27 -2.36 -11.45
N ALA A 238 0.74 -2.57 -10.59
CA ALA A 238 0.68 -3.59 -9.54
C ALA A 238 -0.44 -3.31 -8.52
N ALA A 239 -0.60 -2.05 -8.12
CA ALA A 239 -1.64 -1.66 -7.19
C ALA A 239 -3.04 -1.80 -7.82
N LEU A 240 -3.22 -1.37 -9.06
CA LEU A 240 -4.47 -1.52 -9.80
C LEU A 240 -4.85 -2.99 -9.98
N PHE A 241 -3.90 -3.85 -10.35
CA PHE A 241 -4.12 -5.29 -10.45
C PHE A 241 -4.68 -5.86 -9.15
N LEU A 242 -3.98 -5.65 -8.03
CA LEU A 242 -4.39 -6.20 -6.73
C LEU A 242 -5.68 -5.58 -6.17
N ALA A 243 -6.03 -4.35 -6.57
CA ALA A 243 -7.25 -3.66 -6.16
C ALA A 243 -8.50 -4.10 -6.94
N SER A 244 -8.34 -4.77 -8.06
CA SER A 244 -9.39 -5.02 -9.04
C SER A 244 -9.90 -6.47 -9.04
N ASP A 245 -10.88 -6.76 -9.88
CA ASP A 245 -11.38 -8.13 -10.10
C ASP A 245 -10.40 -8.99 -10.92
N ALA A 246 -9.39 -8.38 -11.57
CA ALA A 246 -8.31 -9.11 -12.23
C ALA A 246 -7.49 -9.96 -11.26
N ALA A 247 -7.45 -9.58 -9.96
CA ALA A 247 -6.77 -10.33 -8.90
C ALA A 247 -7.74 -11.11 -7.99
N SER A 248 -8.95 -11.43 -8.44
CA SER A 248 -9.97 -12.10 -7.61
C SER A 248 -9.55 -13.47 -7.07
N TYR A 249 -8.58 -14.14 -7.71
CA TYR A 249 -8.01 -15.42 -7.27
C TYR A 249 -6.60 -15.29 -6.69
N VAL A 250 -6.16 -14.05 -6.36
CA VAL A 250 -4.85 -13.76 -5.77
C VAL A 250 -5.07 -13.27 -4.34
N THR A 251 -4.63 -14.06 -3.35
CA THR A 251 -4.67 -13.66 -1.94
C THR A 251 -3.49 -14.26 -1.17
N GLY A 252 -3.00 -13.58 -0.13
CA GLY A 252 -1.83 -13.98 0.66
C GLY A 252 -0.49 -13.80 -0.08
N SER A 253 -0.50 -13.20 -1.25
CA SER A 253 0.67 -13.07 -2.13
C SER A 253 1.49 -11.82 -1.82
N ALA A 254 2.80 -11.90 -2.11
CA ALA A 254 3.71 -10.78 -2.16
C ALA A 254 4.12 -10.54 -3.63
N LEU A 255 3.73 -9.38 -4.18
CA LEU A 255 4.10 -8.97 -5.53
C LEU A 255 5.32 -8.05 -5.45
N PHE A 256 6.46 -8.54 -5.90
CA PHE A 256 7.70 -7.76 -5.95
C PHE A 256 7.70 -6.87 -7.19
N VAL A 257 7.98 -5.59 -6.98
CA VAL A 257 8.16 -4.57 -8.02
C VAL A 257 9.52 -3.93 -7.76
N ASP A 258 10.59 -4.61 -8.16
CA ASP A 258 11.94 -4.36 -7.64
C ASP A 258 13.06 -4.43 -8.71
N GLY A 259 12.69 -4.52 -9.98
CA GLY A 259 13.65 -4.63 -11.08
C GLY A 259 14.48 -5.92 -11.05
N GLY A 260 13.99 -6.96 -10.38
CA GLY A 260 14.65 -8.27 -10.26
C GLY A 260 15.62 -8.38 -9.07
N TRP A 261 15.67 -7.38 -8.17
CA TRP A 261 16.62 -7.43 -7.04
C TRP A 261 16.46 -8.71 -6.20
N THR A 262 15.25 -9.15 -5.90
CA THR A 262 15.02 -10.34 -5.05
C THR A 262 15.02 -11.67 -5.80
N ALA A 263 15.25 -11.66 -7.10
CA ALA A 263 15.30 -12.86 -7.93
C ALA A 263 16.70 -13.52 -8.01
N GLN A 264 17.72 -12.95 -7.35
CA GLN A 264 19.10 -13.40 -7.36
C GLN A 264 19.58 -13.86 -5.98
#